data_d1e9322f8236b10d8a44666c8930191e
#
_entry.id   d1e9322f8236b10d8a44666c8930191e
#
_cell.length_a   1.000
_cell.length_b   1.000
_cell.length_c   1.000
_cell.angle_alpha   90.00
_cell.angle_beta   90.00
_cell.angle_gamma   90.00
#
_symmetry.space_group_name_H-M   'P 1'
#
loop_
_entity.id
_entity.type
_entity.pdbx_description
1 polymer ?
#
loop_
_entity_poly.entity_id
_entity_poly.type
_entity_poly.pdbx_seq_one_letter_code
_entity_poly.pdbx_strand_id
1 'polypeptide(L)'
;MASRITIYGNPVQPDVRRLKREMNVLTVEYGLADPRKDARAASRLHSELGGDSLALPIVEVQRGDDQGSVFLSNPDEPTLRQCLHSEGILSVTSYWV
;
A
#
# COMPACT_ATOMS: atom_id res chain seq x y z
N MET A 1 -13.44 10.09 -3.07
CA MET A 1 -13.33 8.67 -3.23
C MET A 1 -12.20 8.11 -2.45
N ALA A 2 -12.36 6.93 -1.92
CA ALA A 2 -11.30 6.29 -1.18
C ALA A 2 -10.20 5.84 -2.14
N SER A 3 -8.96 5.98 -1.71
CA SER A 3 -7.83 5.51 -2.49
C SER A 3 -7.80 3.99 -2.54
N ARG A 4 -7.33 3.44 -3.63
CA ARG A 4 -7.17 1.99 -3.74
C ARG A 4 -5.93 1.50 -2.97
N ILE A 5 -5.08 2.40 -2.56
CA ILE A 5 -3.82 2.05 -1.89
C ILE A 5 -3.84 2.58 -0.48
N THR A 6 -3.48 1.75 0.49
CA THR A 6 -3.33 2.17 1.87
C THR A 6 -1.97 1.72 2.38
N ILE A 7 -1.24 2.63 3.00
CA ILE A 7 0.02 2.31 3.67
C ILE A 7 -0.27 2.19 5.16
N TYR A 8 0.00 1.02 5.72
CA TYR A 8 -0.18 0.77 7.15
C TYR A 8 1.16 0.90 7.84
N GLY A 9 1.29 1.83 8.75
CA GLY A 9 2.51 2.03 9.50
C GLY A 9 2.55 3.38 10.20
N ASN A 10 3.60 3.62 10.95
CA ASN A 10 3.79 4.86 11.66
C ASN A 10 4.39 5.89 10.68
N PRO A 11 3.73 7.04 10.50
CA PRO A 11 4.19 8.04 9.51
C PRO A 11 5.59 8.58 9.75
N VAL A 12 6.12 8.46 10.98
CA VAL A 12 7.48 8.95 11.25
C VAL A 12 8.56 7.91 10.97
N GLN A 13 8.18 6.67 10.68
CA GLN A 13 9.18 5.65 10.36
C GLN A 13 9.81 5.92 9.00
N PRO A 14 11.13 5.69 8.87
CA PRO A 14 11.82 5.95 7.60
C PRO A 14 11.24 5.17 6.42
N ASP A 15 10.87 3.91 6.64
CA ASP A 15 10.32 3.10 5.56
C ASP A 15 8.96 3.61 5.09
N VAL A 16 8.12 4.10 6.01
CA VAL A 16 6.84 4.69 5.64
C VAL A 16 7.07 5.99 4.87
N ARG A 17 8.03 6.79 5.30
CA ARG A 17 8.36 8.03 4.60
C ARG A 17 8.88 7.75 3.19
N ARG A 18 9.65 6.70 3.04
CA ARG A 18 10.13 6.27 1.72
C ARG A 18 8.96 5.87 0.83
N LEU A 19 8.02 5.09 1.34
CA LEU A 19 6.85 4.66 0.58
C LEU A 19 5.99 5.85 0.16
N LYS A 20 5.79 6.81 1.06
CA LYS A 20 5.05 8.02 0.72
C LYS A 20 5.72 8.78 -0.42
N ARG A 21 7.03 8.87 -0.37
CA ARG A 21 7.78 9.56 -1.41
C ARG A 21 7.66 8.83 -2.74
N GLU A 22 7.74 7.51 -2.72
CA GLU A 22 7.58 6.71 -3.92
C GLU A 22 6.19 6.88 -4.54
N MET A 23 5.15 6.90 -3.71
CA MET A 23 3.80 7.13 -4.21
C MET A 23 3.67 8.52 -4.85
N ASN A 24 4.29 9.52 -4.23
CA ASN A 24 4.27 10.87 -4.78
C ASN A 24 4.99 10.95 -6.11
N VAL A 25 6.13 10.28 -6.23
CA VAL A 25 6.88 10.24 -7.49
C VAL A 25 6.06 9.57 -8.59
N LEU A 26 5.34 8.53 -8.24
CA LEU A 26 4.50 7.81 -9.20
C LEU A 26 3.16 8.51 -9.45
N THR A 27 2.88 9.57 -8.72
CA THR A 27 1.63 10.34 -8.82
C THR A 27 0.42 9.47 -8.54
N VAL A 28 0.53 8.66 -7.49
CA VAL A 28 -0.53 7.72 -7.10
C VAL A 28 -1.13 8.16 -5.78
N GLU A 29 -2.45 8.17 -5.70
CA GLU A 29 -3.12 8.50 -4.46
C GLU A 29 -3.03 7.33 -3.49
N TYR A 30 -2.91 7.63 -2.20
CA TYR A 30 -2.85 6.62 -1.17
C TYR A 30 -3.44 7.14 0.13
N GLY A 31 -3.90 6.21 0.97
CA GLY A 31 -4.29 6.52 2.34
C GLY A 31 -3.18 6.07 3.30
N LEU A 32 -3.21 6.58 4.51
CA LEU A 32 -2.24 6.24 5.52
C LEU A 32 -2.98 5.88 6.81
N ALA A 33 -2.64 4.75 7.39
CA ALA A 33 -3.25 4.31 8.65
C ALA A 33 -2.19 3.70 9.55
N ASP A 34 -2.23 4.06 10.83
CA ASP A 34 -1.30 3.50 11.81
C ASP A 34 -2.06 2.47 12.65
N PRO A 35 -1.79 1.16 12.49
CA PRO A 35 -2.51 0.14 13.24
C PRO A 35 -2.32 0.22 14.74
N ARG A 36 -1.28 0.91 15.21
CA ARG A 36 -1.06 1.09 16.63
C ARG A 36 -2.02 2.10 17.23
N LYS A 37 -2.56 2.99 16.41
CA LYS A 37 -3.47 4.04 16.85
C LYS A 37 -4.88 3.87 16.31
N ASP A 38 -5.03 3.09 15.24
CA ASP A 38 -6.29 2.91 14.57
C ASP A 38 -6.71 1.44 14.70
N ALA A 39 -7.71 1.19 15.53
CA ALA A 39 -8.19 -0.16 15.79
C ALA A 39 -8.79 -0.81 14.53
N ARG A 40 -9.38 -0.04 13.64
CA ARG A 40 -9.93 -0.58 12.41
C ARG A 40 -8.83 -1.08 11.50
N ALA A 41 -7.73 -0.33 11.40
CA ALA A 41 -6.59 -0.74 10.62
C ALA A 41 -5.99 -2.02 11.19
N ALA A 42 -5.85 -2.09 12.51
CA ALA A 42 -5.32 -3.27 13.16
C ALA A 42 -6.20 -4.49 12.92
N SER A 43 -7.52 -4.33 13.05
CA SER A 43 -8.46 -5.42 12.81
C SER A 43 -8.41 -5.90 11.37
N ARG A 44 -8.33 -4.98 10.43
CA ARG A 44 -8.26 -5.35 9.03
C ARG A 44 -7.03 -6.15 8.71
N LEU A 45 -5.87 -5.72 9.19
CA LEU A 45 -4.63 -6.45 8.96
C LEU A 45 -4.67 -7.83 9.61
N HIS A 46 -5.22 -7.91 10.81
CA HIS A 46 -5.35 -9.19 11.50
C HIS A 46 -6.27 -10.15 10.74
N SER A 47 -7.40 -9.65 10.26
CA SER A 47 -8.35 -10.47 9.51
C SER A 47 -7.78 -10.95 8.19
N GLU A 48 -7.05 -10.10 7.49
CA GLU A 48 -6.58 -10.45 6.16
C GLU A 48 -5.27 -11.21 6.17
N LEU A 49 -4.40 -10.93 7.11
CA LEU A 49 -3.07 -11.54 7.15
C LEU A 49 -2.88 -12.52 8.30
N GLY A 50 -3.78 -12.48 9.27
CA GLY A 50 -3.83 -13.52 10.29
C GLY A 50 -2.67 -13.59 11.26
N GLY A 51 -2.01 -12.52 11.57
CA GLY A 51 -0.89 -12.56 12.50
C GLY A 51 -1.03 -11.55 13.61
N ASP A 52 -0.47 -11.86 14.76
CA ASP A 52 -0.47 -10.92 15.88
C ASP A 52 0.69 -9.95 15.78
N SER A 53 1.74 -10.33 15.10
CA SER A 53 2.92 -9.49 14.97
C SER A 53 3.26 -9.35 13.49
N LEU A 54 2.86 -8.26 12.91
CA LEU A 54 3.06 -8.01 11.49
C LEU A 54 4.22 -7.06 11.26
N ALA A 55 5.03 -7.37 10.27
CA ALA A 55 6.14 -6.48 9.90
C ALA A 55 5.60 -5.28 9.15
N LEU A 56 5.64 -4.12 9.77
CA LEU A 56 5.21 -2.88 9.17
C LEU A 56 6.42 -2.19 8.53
N PRO A 57 6.21 -1.40 7.51
CA PRO A 57 4.94 -1.02 6.91
C PRO A 57 4.39 -2.07 5.95
N ILE A 58 3.08 -2.05 5.78
CA ILE A 58 2.40 -2.91 4.83
C ILE A 58 1.64 -2.02 3.86
N VAL A 59 1.69 -2.36 2.58
CA VAL A 59 0.94 -1.64 1.55
C VAL A 59 -0.19 -2.54 1.07
N GLU A 60 -1.41 -2.05 1.18
CA GLU A 60 -2.58 -2.74 0.64
C GLU A 60 -2.95 -2.10 -0.67
N VAL A 61 -3.09 -2.91 -1.72
CA VAL A 61 -3.56 -2.45 -3.02
C VAL A 61 -4.89 -3.16 -3.28
N GLN A 62 -5.99 -2.40 -3.28
CA GLN A 62 -7.30 -2.97 -3.51
C GLN A 62 -7.47 -3.26 -4.99
N ARG A 63 -7.89 -4.48 -5.28
CA ARG A 63 -8.27 -4.85 -6.63
C ARG A 63 -9.69 -4.38 -6.86
N GLY A 64 -10.08 -4.17 -8.06
CA GLY A 64 -11.43 -3.71 -8.36
C GLY A 64 -12.47 -4.83 -8.22
N ASP A 65 -13.71 -4.43 -8.05
CA ASP A 65 -14.88 -5.33 -8.17
C ASP A 65 -14.82 -6.58 -7.31
N ASP A 66 -14.61 -6.39 -6.03
CA ASP A 66 -14.64 -7.49 -5.05
C ASP A 66 -13.56 -8.55 -5.25
N GLN A 67 -12.51 -8.20 -5.94
CA GLN A 67 -11.39 -9.11 -6.14
C GLN A 67 -10.47 -9.22 -4.92
N GLY A 68 -10.81 -8.52 -3.84
CA GLY A 68 -9.97 -8.50 -2.65
C GLY A 68 -8.83 -7.52 -2.75
N SER A 69 -7.78 -7.78 -2.01
CA SER A 69 -6.62 -6.88 -1.96
C SER A 69 -5.32 -7.66 -2.03
N VAL A 70 -4.29 -7.01 -2.53
CA VAL A 70 -2.92 -7.52 -2.47
C VAL A 70 -2.22 -6.77 -1.33
N PHE A 71 -1.51 -7.51 -0.48
CA PHE A 71 -0.77 -6.92 0.62
C PHE A 71 0.72 -7.14 0.40
N LEU A 72 1.50 -6.07 0.48
CA LEU A 72 2.95 -6.14 0.30
C LEU A 72 3.63 -5.71 1.60
N SER A 73 4.56 -6.52 2.09
CA SER A 73 5.28 -6.19 3.33
C SER A 73 6.53 -5.41 2.97
N ASN A 74 6.56 -4.16 3.36
CA ASN A 74 7.68 -3.23 3.12
C ASN A 74 8.28 -3.39 1.72
N PRO A 75 7.47 -3.21 0.67
CA PRO A 75 7.96 -3.46 -0.68
C PRO A 75 9.02 -2.46 -1.10
N ASP A 76 10.00 -2.92 -1.86
CA ASP A 76 10.96 -2.02 -2.49
C ASP A 76 10.31 -1.38 -3.72
N GLU A 77 10.99 -0.42 -4.31
CA GLU A 77 10.42 0.33 -5.43
C GLU A 77 10.06 -0.56 -6.62
N PRO A 78 10.93 -1.46 -7.09
CA PRO A 78 10.55 -2.30 -8.23
C PRO A 78 9.34 -3.19 -7.95
N THR A 79 9.26 -3.76 -6.75
CA THR A 79 8.14 -4.62 -6.36
C THR A 79 6.84 -3.83 -6.33
N LEU A 80 6.88 -2.64 -5.72
CA LEU A 80 5.73 -1.77 -5.63
C LEU A 80 5.26 -1.35 -7.01
N ARG A 81 6.17 -0.90 -7.86
CA ARG A 81 5.86 -0.45 -9.20
C ARG A 81 5.25 -1.58 -10.02
N GLN A 82 5.82 -2.77 -9.94
CA GLN A 82 5.31 -3.93 -10.66
C GLN A 82 3.89 -4.27 -10.23
N CYS A 83 3.61 -4.24 -8.93
CA CYS A 83 2.27 -4.49 -8.44
C CYS A 83 1.27 -3.45 -8.95
N LEU A 84 1.63 -2.19 -8.93
CA LEU A 84 0.76 -1.12 -9.40
C LEU A 84 0.47 -1.25 -10.90
N HIS A 85 1.45 -1.67 -11.69
CA HIS A 85 1.20 -1.94 -13.10
C HIS A 85 0.26 -3.12 -13.27
N SER A 86 0.49 -4.20 -12.55
CA SER A 86 -0.34 -5.41 -12.64
C SER A 86 -1.78 -5.14 -12.26
N GLU A 87 -2.01 -4.25 -11.32
CA GLU A 87 -3.37 -3.91 -10.89
C GLU A 87 -3.98 -2.76 -11.69
N GLY A 88 -3.31 -2.31 -12.74
CA GLY A 88 -3.85 -1.28 -13.61
C GLY A 88 -3.84 0.12 -13.04
N ILE A 89 -3.10 0.36 -11.97
CA ILE A 89 -3.03 1.68 -11.35
C ILE A 89 -2.03 2.57 -12.07
N LEU A 90 -0.94 1.98 -12.56
CA LEU A 90 0.03 2.70 -13.36
C LEU A 90 -0.11 2.30 -14.82
N SER A 91 -0.05 3.27 -15.70
CA SER A 91 -0.11 3.01 -17.13
C SER A 91 1.28 2.74 -17.68
N VAL A 92 1.43 1.64 -18.39
CA VAL A 92 2.70 1.32 -18.99
C VAL A 92 3.02 2.15 -20.21
N THR A 93 2.03 2.81 -20.75
CA THR A 93 2.25 3.57 -21.99
C THR A 93 2.74 4.97 -21.74
N SER A 94 2.67 5.43 -20.52
CA SER A 94 2.91 6.83 -20.25
C SER A 94 4.33 7.28 -20.49
N TYR A 95 5.31 6.35 -20.49
CA TYR A 95 6.67 6.74 -20.64
C TYR A 95 7.31 6.25 -21.90
N TRP A 96 6.52 5.89 -22.86
CA TRP A 96 7.08 5.38 -23.98
C TRP A 96 7.54 6.28 -24.91
N VAL A 97 7.20 7.21 -24.95
CA VAL A 97 7.51 7.98 -26.08
C VAL A 97 8.75 8.64 -26.18
#